data_0effdd112a3eb99e547d71e143859a8f
#
_entry.id   0effdd112a3eb99e547d71e143859a8f
#
_cell.length_a   1.000
_cell.length_b   1.000
_cell.length_c   1.000
_cell.angle_alpha   90.00
_cell.angle_beta   90.00
_cell.angle_gamma   90.00
#
_symmetry.space_group_name_H-M   'P 1'
#
loop_
_entity.id
_entity.type
_entity.pdbx_description
1 polymer ?
#
loop_
_entity_poly.entity_id
_entity_poly.type
_entity_poly.pdbx_seq_one_letter_code
_entity_poly.pdbx_strand_id
1 'polypeptide(L)'
;MIFSIRTIRWIKKILKVLPAFFWLILIFGFGEADVSIITLISALLHEMGHIGYLCAKKKTTLSIRGVLSGFRIRSTTLLSYEEERLFYLAGPLVNLFCFIIASFLSRIFGDIFSVFAMINLFCALSNLLPIEGYDGYGILRASLQKLEKGELFVQILSAISTCLIFFLCIISLYFINKFNGGYWIFFVFFISMIKRFKEDLH
;
A
#
# COMPACT_ATOMS: atom_id res chain seq x y z
N MET A 1 -38.08 8.22 11.60
CA MET A 1 -37.32 8.87 10.51
C MET A 1 -36.53 7.79 9.79
N ILE A 2 -37.10 7.21 8.71
CA ILE A 2 -36.54 6.02 8.02
C ILE A 2 -35.59 6.54 6.92
N PHE A 3 -34.31 6.43 7.15
CA PHE A 3 -33.32 6.70 6.10
C PHE A 3 -33.55 5.69 4.96
N SER A 4 -33.83 6.20 3.76
CA SER A 4 -34.03 5.40 2.57
C SER A 4 -32.81 4.49 2.32
N ILE A 5 -33.05 3.22 1.95
CA ILE A 5 -32.02 2.22 1.56
C ILE A 5 -31.05 2.80 0.50
N ARG A 6 -31.55 3.73 -0.32
CA ARG A 6 -30.75 4.49 -1.30
C ARG A 6 -29.72 5.39 -0.63
N THR A 7 -30.08 6.13 0.43
CA THR A 7 -29.18 7.02 1.19
C THR A 7 -28.10 6.23 1.90
N ILE A 8 -28.43 5.07 2.49
CA ILE A 8 -27.44 4.18 3.14
C ILE A 8 -26.45 3.64 2.11
N ARG A 9 -26.89 3.33 0.89
CA ARG A 9 -26.04 2.86 -0.20
C ARG A 9 -25.07 3.94 -0.70
N TRP A 10 -25.50 5.20 -0.75
CA TRP A 10 -24.66 6.36 -1.08
C TRP A 10 -23.64 6.67 0.03
N ILE A 11 -24.07 6.66 1.29
CA ILE A 11 -23.16 6.83 2.44
C ILE A 11 -22.08 5.74 2.45
N LYS A 12 -22.44 4.48 2.21
CA LYS A 12 -21.47 3.37 2.10
C LYS A 12 -20.51 3.55 0.91
N LYS A 13 -20.94 4.16 -0.20
CA LYS A 13 -20.04 4.48 -1.33
C LYS A 13 -19.07 5.60 -0.97
N ILE A 14 -19.54 6.67 -0.35
CA ILE A 14 -18.72 7.81 0.09
C ILE A 14 -17.72 7.36 1.16
N LEU A 15 -18.15 6.57 2.15
CA LEU A 15 -17.27 5.98 3.18
C LEU A 15 -16.16 5.07 2.60
N LYS A 16 -16.36 4.49 1.42
CA LYS A 16 -15.32 3.69 0.75
C LYS A 16 -14.25 4.53 0.05
N VAL A 17 -14.57 5.76 -0.31
CA VAL A 17 -13.67 6.68 -1.03
C VAL A 17 -12.98 7.64 -0.05
N LEU A 18 -13.59 7.88 1.14
CA LEU A 18 -13.05 8.77 2.17
C LEU A 18 -11.58 8.51 2.53
N PRO A 19 -11.12 7.27 2.68
CA PRO A 19 -9.72 7.01 2.96
C PRO A 19 -8.76 7.47 1.87
N ALA A 20 -9.15 7.36 0.59
CA ALA A 20 -8.34 7.87 -0.51
C ALA A 20 -8.25 9.40 -0.51
N PHE A 21 -9.36 10.09 -0.18
CA PHE A 21 -9.36 11.54 0.02
C PHE A 21 -8.49 11.98 1.20
N PHE A 22 -8.47 11.22 2.28
CA PHE A 22 -7.60 11.50 3.42
C PHE A 22 -6.11 11.46 3.01
N TRP A 23 -5.71 10.48 2.21
CA TRP A 23 -4.35 10.40 1.66
C TRP A 23 -4.03 11.55 0.72
N LEU A 24 -4.97 11.94 -0.13
CA LEU A 24 -4.81 13.12 -0.99
C LEU A 24 -4.61 14.39 -0.15
N ILE A 25 -5.40 14.61 0.89
CA ILE A 25 -5.26 15.76 1.79
C ILE A 25 -3.90 15.73 2.51
N LEU A 26 -3.45 14.57 2.99
CA LEU A 26 -2.13 14.43 3.62
C LEU A 26 -0.99 14.75 2.64
N ILE A 27 -1.07 14.23 1.43
CA ILE A 27 -0.05 14.43 0.39
C ILE A 27 0.00 15.92 -0.01
N PHE A 28 -1.14 16.53 -0.32
CA PHE A 28 -1.20 17.93 -0.79
C PHE A 28 -1.14 18.96 0.34
N GLY A 29 -1.47 18.60 1.58
CA GLY A 29 -1.48 19.53 2.71
C GLY A 29 -0.13 19.75 3.38
N PHE A 30 0.84 18.84 3.19
CA PHE A 30 2.12 18.86 3.92
C PHE A 30 3.36 18.74 3.03
N GLY A 31 3.20 18.72 1.70
CA GLY A 31 4.31 18.58 0.75
C GLY A 31 4.30 19.66 -0.33
N GLU A 32 5.43 19.76 -1.04
CA GLU A 32 5.49 20.52 -2.29
C GLU A 32 4.56 19.86 -3.33
N ALA A 33 3.84 20.69 -4.09
CA ALA A 33 2.83 20.21 -5.04
C ALA A 33 3.41 19.18 -6.05
N ASP A 34 4.63 19.42 -6.53
CA ASP A 34 5.30 18.55 -7.49
C ASP A 34 5.60 17.18 -6.91
N VAL A 35 6.13 17.11 -5.68
CA VAL A 35 6.42 15.86 -4.96
C VAL A 35 5.12 15.09 -4.72
N SER A 36 4.05 15.79 -4.39
CA SER A 36 2.72 15.20 -4.14
C SER A 36 2.14 14.57 -5.40
N ILE A 37 2.23 15.26 -6.54
CA ILE A 37 1.76 14.75 -7.85
C ILE A 37 2.60 13.54 -8.27
N ILE A 38 3.92 13.60 -8.13
CA ILE A 38 4.82 12.49 -8.46
C ILE A 38 4.50 11.26 -7.59
N THR A 39 4.26 11.46 -6.30
CA THR A 39 3.88 10.38 -5.37
C THR A 39 2.56 9.74 -5.78
N LEU A 40 1.57 10.52 -6.15
CA LEU A 40 0.29 10.01 -6.65
C LEU A 40 0.45 9.20 -7.94
N ILE A 41 1.24 9.70 -8.90
CA ILE A 41 1.53 8.99 -10.16
C ILE A 41 2.23 7.66 -9.84
N SER A 42 3.23 7.65 -8.96
CA SER A 42 3.97 6.45 -8.57
C SER A 42 3.07 5.41 -7.90
N ALA A 43 2.12 5.85 -7.07
CA ALA A 43 1.12 4.96 -6.46
C ALA A 43 0.14 4.40 -7.49
N LEU A 44 -0.31 5.20 -8.46
CA LEU A 44 -1.16 4.73 -9.55
C LEU A 44 -0.45 3.69 -10.42
N LEU A 45 0.81 3.92 -10.76
CA LEU A 45 1.63 2.97 -11.53
C LEU A 45 1.79 1.65 -10.78
N HIS A 46 1.98 1.69 -9.46
CA HIS A 46 2.01 0.52 -8.60
C HIS A 46 0.72 -0.30 -8.72
N GLU A 47 -0.44 0.33 -8.54
CA GLU A 47 -1.74 -0.34 -8.65
C GLU A 47 -1.99 -0.89 -10.05
N MET A 48 -1.51 -0.18 -11.10
CA MET A 48 -1.57 -0.67 -12.48
C MET A 48 -0.76 -1.95 -12.67
N GLY A 49 0.32 -2.15 -11.92
CA GLY A 49 1.06 -3.42 -11.91
C GLY A 49 0.18 -4.60 -11.52
N HIS A 50 -0.57 -4.48 -10.42
CA HIS A 50 -1.51 -5.51 -9.97
C HIS A 50 -2.63 -5.76 -10.97
N ILE A 51 -3.23 -4.69 -11.49
CA ILE A 51 -4.29 -4.79 -12.51
C ILE A 51 -3.76 -5.47 -13.77
N GLY A 52 -2.59 -5.07 -14.25
CA GLY A 52 -1.94 -5.64 -15.44
C GLY A 52 -1.72 -7.15 -15.30
N TYR A 53 -1.25 -7.61 -14.12
CA TYR A 53 -1.11 -9.02 -13.83
C TYR A 53 -2.44 -9.79 -13.94
N LEU A 54 -3.51 -9.26 -13.31
CA LEU A 54 -4.84 -9.90 -13.34
C LEU A 54 -5.42 -9.92 -14.74
N CYS A 55 -5.25 -8.85 -15.52
CA CYS A 55 -5.68 -8.80 -16.92
C CYS A 55 -4.93 -9.83 -17.78
N ALA A 56 -3.60 -9.94 -17.61
CA ALA A 56 -2.79 -10.91 -18.34
C ALA A 56 -3.22 -12.37 -18.03
N LYS A 57 -3.65 -12.63 -16.81
CA LYS A 57 -4.20 -13.95 -16.39
C LYS A 57 -5.67 -14.16 -16.75
N LYS A 58 -6.31 -13.21 -17.47
CA LYS A 58 -7.75 -13.24 -17.81
C LYS A 58 -8.66 -13.38 -16.59
N LYS A 59 -8.21 -12.97 -15.40
CA LYS A 59 -8.96 -12.97 -14.16
C LYS A 59 -9.62 -11.60 -13.95
N THR A 60 -10.59 -11.29 -14.81
CA THR A 60 -11.13 -9.95 -15.06
C THR A 60 -12.17 -9.43 -14.05
N THR A 61 -12.61 -10.24 -13.10
CA THR A 61 -13.55 -9.77 -12.07
C THR A 61 -12.79 -9.05 -10.95
N LEU A 62 -12.64 -7.74 -11.12
CA LEU A 62 -11.96 -6.87 -10.18
C LEU A 62 -12.94 -6.30 -9.16
N SER A 63 -12.63 -6.42 -7.87
CA SER A 63 -13.25 -5.60 -6.84
C SER A 63 -12.22 -4.62 -6.29
N ILE A 64 -12.42 -3.34 -6.59
CA ILE A 64 -11.62 -2.26 -6.03
C ILE A 64 -12.29 -1.77 -4.76
N ARG A 65 -11.58 -1.77 -3.64
CA ARG A 65 -12.04 -1.20 -2.37
C ARG A 65 -11.03 -0.18 -1.89
N GLY A 66 -11.50 1.04 -1.61
CA GLY A 66 -10.71 2.01 -0.86
C GLY A 66 -10.56 1.52 0.58
N VAL A 67 -9.33 1.47 1.07
CA VAL A 67 -8.98 1.16 2.47
C VAL A 67 -8.15 2.32 3.03
N LEU A 68 -8.05 2.44 4.35
CA LEU A 68 -7.27 3.52 5.00
C LEU A 68 -5.79 3.55 4.55
N SER A 69 -5.25 2.46 4.05
CA SER A 69 -3.90 2.34 3.48
C SER A 69 -3.84 2.51 1.95
N GLY A 70 -4.88 3.05 1.29
CA GLY A 70 -4.92 3.22 -0.17
C GLY A 70 -6.05 2.43 -0.84
N PHE A 71 -5.78 1.92 -2.04
CA PHE A 71 -6.73 1.08 -2.78
C PHE A 71 -6.34 -0.39 -2.61
N ARG A 72 -7.31 -1.24 -2.31
CA ARG A 72 -7.11 -2.69 -2.30
C ARG A 72 -7.83 -3.30 -3.51
N ILE A 73 -7.05 -3.86 -4.41
CA ILE A 73 -7.54 -4.62 -5.56
C ILE A 73 -7.65 -6.08 -5.13
N ARG A 74 -8.81 -6.69 -5.32
CA ARG A 74 -9.02 -8.13 -5.12
C ARG A 74 -9.59 -8.76 -6.38
N SER A 75 -9.03 -9.88 -6.78
CA SER A 75 -9.68 -10.78 -7.73
C SER A 75 -10.87 -11.45 -7.04
N THR A 76 -12.00 -11.57 -7.73
CA THR A 76 -13.13 -12.39 -7.27
C THR A 76 -12.93 -13.87 -7.62
N THR A 77 -11.98 -14.18 -8.51
CA THR A 77 -11.54 -15.54 -8.80
C THR A 77 -10.46 -15.96 -7.81
N LEU A 78 -10.53 -17.20 -7.33
CA LEU A 78 -9.50 -17.77 -6.49
C LEU A 78 -8.16 -17.80 -7.24
N LEU A 79 -7.14 -17.24 -6.65
CA LEU A 79 -5.75 -17.31 -7.10
C LEU A 79 -5.10 -18.52 -6.40
N SER A 80 -4.27 -19.25 -7.12
CA SER A 80 -3.35 -20.18 -6.46
C SER A 80 -2.29 -19.43 -5.65
N TYR A 81 -1.64 -20.07 -4.71
CA TYR A 81 -0.58 -19.42 -3.90
C TYR A 81 0.54 -18.81 -4.76
N GLU A 82 0.90 -19.47 -5.88
CA GLU A 82 1.88 -18.92 -6.83
C GLU A 82 1.37 -17.68 -7.54
N GLU A 83 0.11 -17.71 -7.98
CA GLU A 83 -0.51 -16.55 -8.62
C GLU A 83 -0.69 -15.40 -7.66
N GLU A 84 -1.03 -15.67 -6.39
CA GLU A 84 -1.16 -14.66 -5.34
C GLU A 84 0.20 -13.99 -5.06
N ARG A 85 1.27 -14.79 -4.98
CA ARG A 85 2.63 -14.28 -4.82
C ARG A 85 3.05 -13.36 -5.98
N LEU A 86 2.81 -13.78 -7.21
CA LEU A 86 3.14 -13.00 -8.40
C LEU A 86 2.26 -11.74 -8.52
N PHE A 87 1.01 -11.83 -8.12
CA PHE A 87 0.12 -10.68 -8.03
C PHE A 87 0.69 -9.60 -7.10
N TYR A 88 1.09 -9.97 -5.88
CA TYR A 88 1.69 -9.03 -4.93
C TYR A 88 3.07 -8.50 -5.40
N LEU A 89 3.83 -9.27 -6.16
CA LEU A 89 5.10 -8.79 -6.73
C LEU A 89 4.89 -7.77 -7.86
N ALA A 90 3.78 -7.81 -8.58
CA ALA A 90 3.58 -7.01 -9.80
C ALA A 90 3.63 -5.50 -9.54
N GLY A 91 3.04 -5.01 -8.43
CA GLY A 91 3.10 -3.59 -8.06
C GLY A 91 4.53 -3.10 -7.81
N PRO A 92 5.26 -3.70 -6.84
CA PRO A 92 6.64 -3.34 -6.57
C PRO A 92 7.57 -3.43 -7.79
N LEU A 93 7.37 -4.44 -8.66
CA LEU A 93 8.17 -4.57 -9.88
C LEU A 93 7.95 -3.41 -10.86
N VAL A 94 6.73 -2.92 -11.01
CA VAL A 94 6.46 -1.73 -11.83
C VAL A 94 7.19 -0.51 -11.26
N ASN A 95 7.14 -0.30 -9.95
CA ASN A 95 7.87 0.81 -9.34
C ASN A 95 9.40 0.67 -9.50
N LEU A 96 9.96 -0.53 -9.34
CA LEU A 96 11.40 -0.77 -9.59
C LEU A 96 11.77 -0.50 -11.07
N PHE A 97 10.93 -0.90 -12.00
CA PHE A 97 11.13 -0.61 -13.42
C PHE A 97 11.09 0.91 -13.69
N CYS A 98 10.12 1.62 -13.12
CA CYS A 98 10.05 3.09 -13.20
C CYS A 98 11.29 3.75 -12.57
N PHE A 99 11.77 3.27 -11.43
CA PHE A 99 13.01 3.73 -10.80
C PHE A 99 14.20 3.62 -11.75
N ILE A 100 14.40 2.46 -12.38
CA ILE A 100 15.53 2.22 -13.29
C ILE A 100 15.46 3.18 -14.48
N ILE A 101 14.32 3.26 -15.15
CA ILE A 101 14.14 4.14 -16.33
C ILE A 101 14.34 5.60 -15.93
N ALA A 102 13.71 6.06 -14.86
CA ALA A 102 13.81 7.45 -14.42
C ALA A 102 15.23 7.81 -14.00
N SER A 103 15.98 6.87 -13.40
CA SER A 103 17.40 7.07 -13.05
C SER A 103 18.30 7.28 -14.28
N PHE A 104 17.99 6.66 -15.41
CA PHE A 104 18.67 6.93 -16.67
C PHE A 104 18.25 8.29 -17.25
N LEU A 105 16.94 8.58 -17.26
CA LEU A 105 16.39 9.82 -17.79
C LEU A 105 16.83 11.05 -17.00
N SER A 106 17.09 10.92 -15.71
CA SER A 106 17.54 12.03 -14.86
C SER A 106 18.88 12.62 -15.31
N ARG A 107 19.74 11.82 -15.96
CA ARG A 107 21.01 12.30 -16.53
C ARG A 107 20.83 13.23 -17.72
N ILE A 108 19.65 13.19 -18.37
CA ILE A 108 19.35 13.95 -19.58
C ILE A 108 18.37 15.09 -19.27
N PHE A 109 17.34 14.82 -18.48
CA PHE A 109 16.20 15.70 -18.23
C PHE A 109 16.21 16.37 -16.85
N GLY A 110 17.21 16.08 -15.99
CA GLY A 110 17.43 16.78 -14.73
C GLY A 110 16.64 16.26 -13.54
N ASP A 111 16.50 17.12 -12.54
CA ASP A 111 16.16 16.74 -11.15
C ASP A 111 14.76 16.14 -10.96
N ILE A 112 13.78 16.53 -11.77
CA ILE A 112 12.42 16.00 -11.64
C ILE A 112 12.37 14.47 -11.84
N PHE A 113 13.20 13.94 -12.75
CA PHE A 113 13.31 12.50 -12.97
C PHE A 113 14.09 11.82 -11.83
N SER A 114 15.01 12.52 -11.19
CA SER A 114 15.68 12.02 -9.97
C SER A 114 14.69 11.86 -8.82
N VAL A 115 13.83 12.86 -8.61
CA VAL A 115 12.77 12.81 -7.59
C VAL A 115 11.78 11.68 -7.90
N PHE A 116 11.34 11.55 -9.15
CA PHE A 116 10.45 10.48 -9.58
C PHE A 116 11.08 9.10 -9.37
N ALA A 117 12.37 8.94 -9.68
CA ALA A 117 13.11 7.70 -9.45
C ALA A 117 13.12 7.36 -7.95
N MET A 118 13.53 8.30 -7.10
CA MET A 118 13.63 8.06 -5.64
C MET A 118 12.27 7.72 -5.03
N ILE A 119 11.19 8.38 -5.44
CA ILE A 119 9.84 8.09 -4.97
C ILE A 119 9.41 6.68 -5.38
N ASN A 120 9.68 6.27 -6.63
CA ASN A 120 9.35 4.92 -7.08
C ASN A 120 10.16 3.85 -6.33
N LEU A 121 11.45 4.09 -6.08
CA LEU A 121 12.27 3.20 -5.26
C LEU A 121 11.69 3.08 -3.85
N PHE A 122 11.34 4.21 -3.23
CA PHE A 122 10.74 4.21 -1.88
C PHE A 122 9.39 3.47 -1.87
N CYS A 123 8.53 3.70 -2.86
CA CYS A 123 7.26 2.98 -3.01
C CYS A 123 7.48 1.47 -3.13
N ALA A 124 8.45 1.02 -3.95
CA ALA A 124 8.76 -0.39 -4.09
C ALA A 124 9.25 -1.01 -2.77
N LEU A 125 10.23 -0.39 -2.11
CA LEU A 125 10.81 -0.90 -0.87
C LEU A 125 9.82 -0.90 0.28
N SER A 126 9.03 0.17 0.43
CA SER A 126 8.02 0.26 1.50
C SER A 126 6.93 -0.80 1.32
N ASN A 127 6.46 -1.03 0.09
CA ASN A 127 5.46 -2.07 -0.18
C ASN A 127 6.00 -3.51 -0.02
N LEU A 128 7.32 -3.71 -0.07
CA LEU A 128 7.94 -5.01 0.19
C LEU A 128 8.15 -5.30 1.69
N LEU A 129 7.84 -4.36 2.59
CA LEU A 129 7.90 -4.62 4.02
C LEU A 129 6.90 -5.71 4.42
N PRO A 130 7.28 -6.60 5.38
CA PRO A 130 6.42 -7.67 5.88
C PRO A 130 5.38 -7.14 6.87
N ILE A 131 4.67 -6.08 6.49
CA ILE A 131 3.64 -5.42 7.29
C ILE A 131 2.27 -5.78 6.70
N GLU A 132 1.34 -6.21 7.53
CA GLU A 132 0.00 -6.57 7.09
C GLU A 132 -0.69 -5.42 6.37
N GLY A 133 -1.16 -5.71 5.15
CA GLY A 133 -1.73 -4.72 4.24
C GLY A 133 -0.78 -4.24 3.16
N TYR A 134 0.51 -4.56 3.24
CA TYR A 134 1.53 -4.32 2.20
C TYR A 134 1.78 -5.58 1.38
N ASP A 135 2.34 -5.42 0.18
CA ASP A 135 2.57 -6.52 -0.75
C ASP A 135 3.57 -7.55 -0.22
N GLY A 136 4.62 -7.08 0.46
CA GLY A 136 5.62 -7.95 1.06
C GLY A 136 5.03 -8.97 2.05
N TYR A 137 4.05 -8.53 2.85
CA TYR A 137 3.29 -9.46 3.70
C TYR A 137 2.48 -10.46 2.86
N GLY A 138 1.82 -10.00 1.79
CA GLY A 138 1.05 -10.86 0.89
C GLY A 138 1.91 -11.92 0.22
N ILE A 139 3.12 -11.55 -0.25
CA ILE A 139 4.11 -12.46 -0.85
C ILE A 139 4.53 -13.54 0.15
N LEU A 140 4.89 -13.13 1.38
CA LEU A 140 5.33 -14.06 2.41
C LEU A 140 4.19 -14.97 2.86
N ARG A 141 3.01 -14.42 3.09
CA ARG A 141 1.82 -15.19 3.46
C ARG A 141 1.52 -16.28 2.43
N ALA A 142 1.43 -15.92 1.14
CA ALA A 142 1.16 -16.86 0.07
C ALA A 142 2.25 -17.94 -0.04
N SER A 143 3.50 -17.59 0.25
CA SER A 143 4.63 -18.55 0.26
C SER A 143 4.56 -19.49 1.46
N LEU A 144 4.24 -19.01 2.63
CA LEU A 144 4.18 -19.78 3.88
C LEU A 144 2.97 -20.71 3.94
N GLN A 145 1.82 -20.29 3.40
CA GLN A 145 0.59 -21.11 3.40
C GLN A 145 0.71 -22.43 2.64
N LYS A 146 1.74 -22.61 1.79
CA LYS A 146 2.03 -23.87 1.11
C LYS A 146 2.66 -24.94 2.01
N LEU A 147 3.22 -24.54 3.14
CA LEU A 147 3.96 -25.43 4.04
C LEU A 147 2.98 -26.23 4.92
N GLU A 148 3.38 -27.40 5.38
CA GLU A 148 2.56 -28.25 6.27
C GLU A 148 2.12 -27.53 7.55
N LYS A 149 2.96 -26.62 8.09
CA LYS A 149 2.66 -25.77 9.25
C LYS A 149 2.34 -24.32 8.84
N GLY A 150 1.75 -24.14 7.66
CA GLY A 150 1.54 -22.82 7.07
C GLY A 150 0.78 -21.84 7.96
N GLU A 151 -0.24 -22.30 8.68
CA GLU A 151 -1.02 -21.45 9.60
C GLU A 151 -0.17 -20.92 10.75
N LEU A 152 0.69 -21.75 11.36
CA LEU A 152 1.61 -21.33 12.42
C LEU A 152 2.60 -20.28 11.90
N PHE A 153 3.16 -20.49 10.72
CA PHE A 153 4.09 -19.51 10.14
C PHE A 153 3.42 -18.19 9.78
N VAL A 154 2.16 -18.21 9.34
CA VAL A 154 1.38 -16.98 9.10
C VAL A 154 1.09 -16.25 10.41
N GLN A 155 0.81 -16.95 11.51
CA GLN A 155 0.66 -16.33 12.83
C GLN A 155 1.96 -15.65 13.30
N ILE A 156 3.11 -16.32 13.13
CA ILE A 156 4.44 -15.74 13.42
C ILE A 156 4.69 -14.50 12.55
N LEU A 157 4.40 -14.57 11.25
CA LEU A 157 4.53 -13.43 10.34
C LEU A 157 3.65 -12.26 10.78
N SER A 158 2.44 -12.54 11.24
CA SER A 158 1.51 -11.54 11.78
C SER A 158 2.06 -10.88 13.05
N ALA A 159 2.65 -11.64 13.96
CA ALA A 159 3.33 -11.11 15.14
C ALA A 159 4.53 -10.21 14.77
N ILE A 160 5.36 -10.65 13.82
CA ILE A 160 6.49 -9.87 13.30
C ILE A 160 5.98 -8.54 12.69
N SER A 161 4.90 -8.59 11.89
CA SER A 161 4.27 -7.40 11.33
C SER A 161 3.87 -6.40 12.41
N THR A 162 3.25 -6.89 13.48
CA THR A 162 2.83 -6.05 14.62
C THR A 162 4.04 -5.40 15.30
N CYS A 163 5.09 -6.16 15.58
CA CYS A 163 6.33 -5.63 16.16
C CYS A 163 6.98 -4.56 15.26
N LEU A 164 6.99 -4.79 13.95
CA LEU A 164 7.52 -3.82 12.99
C LEU A 164 6.72 -2.52 12.98
N ILE A 165 5.39 -2.58 13.02
CA ILE A 165 4.55 -1.39 13.08
C ILE A 165 4.87 -0.57 14.34
N PHE A 166 4.98 -1.22 15.53
CA PHE A 166 5.35 -0.54 16.77
C PHE A 166 6.73 0.11 16.67
N PHE A 167 7.72 -0.61 16.15
CA PHE A 167 9.08 -0.10 15.97
C PHE A 167 9.12 1.11 15.05
N LEU A 168 8.39 1.08 13.93
CA LEU A 168 8.31 2.19 12.98
C LEU A 168 7.54 3.39 13.57
N CYS A 169 6.53 3.17 14.42
CA CYS A 169 5.89 4.24 15.16
C CYS A 169 6.87 4.94 16.11
N ILE A 170 7.69 4.19 16.85
CA ILE A 170 8.69 4.76 17.77
C ILE A 170 9.74 5.56 16.98
N ILE A 171 10.25 4.99 15.89
CA ILE A 171 11.20 5.69 15.02
C ILE A 171 10.60 6.97 14.47
N SER A 172 9.36 6.96 13.99
CA SER A 172 8.71 8.14 13.43
C SER A 172 8.53 9.25 14.49
N LEU A 173 8.22 8.91 15.73
CA LEU A 173 8.18 9.86 16.85
C LEU A 173 9.55 10.48 17.12
N TYR A 174 10.62 9.68 17.07
CA TYR A 174 11.98 10.19 17.21
C TYR A 174 12.33 11.20 16.10
N PHE A 175 11.99 10.89 14.84
CA PHE A 175 12.22 11.79 13.71
C PHE A 175 11.40 13.09 13.80
N ILE A 176 10.14 13.02 14.25
CA ILE A 176 9.30 14.19 14.51
C ILE A 176 9.98 15.11 15.51
N ASN A 177 10.44 14.56 16.62
CA ASN A 177 11.07 15.35 17.69
C ASN A 177 12.41 15.98 17.24
N LYS A 178 13.18 15.26 16.43
CA LYS A 178 14.53 15.72 16.01
C LYS A 178 14.49 16.72 14.84
N PHE A 179 13.56 16.56 13.89
CA PHE A 179 13.53 17.31 12.63
C PHE A 179 12.32 18.22 12.48
N ASN A 180 11.44 18.31 13.47
CA ASN A 180 10.19 19.08 13.44
C ASN A 180 9.32 18.82 12.19
N GLY A 181 9.39 17.61 11.65
CA GLY A 181 8.67 17.22 10.42
C GLY A 181 8.37 15.72 10.38
N GLY A 182 7.71 15.29 9.32
CA GLY A 182 7.44 13.85 9.11
C GLY A 182 6.22 13.31 9.88
N TYR A 183 5.34 14.18 10.40
CA TYR A 183 4.11 13.79 11.12
C TYR A 183 3.25 12.79 10.35
N TRP A 184 3.20 12.89 9.03
CA TRP A 184 2.43 12.02 8.16
C TRP A 184 2.90 10.55 8.23
N ILE A 185 4.22 10.31 8.37
CA ILE A 185 4.79 8.96 8.52
C ILE A 185 4.28 8.29 9.80
N PHE A 186 4.26 9.05 10.90
CA PHE A 186 3.71 8.59 12.16
C PHE A 186 2.22 8.23 12.03
N PHE A 187 1.42 9.09 11.39
CA PHE A 187 -0.01 8.83 11.22
C PHE A 187 -0.28 7.57 10.40
N VAL A 188 0.53 7.29 9.36
CA VAL A 188 0.42 6.06 8.56
C VAL A 188 0.58 4.82 9.42
N PHE A 189 1.65 4.75 10.20
CA PHE A 189 1.91 3.59 11.05
C PHE A 189 0.94 3.52 12.24
N PHE A 190 0.55 4.64 12.82
CA PHE A 190 -0.43 4.72 13.89
C PHE A 190 -1.81 4.22 13.46
N ILE A 191 -2.27 4.59 12.27
CA ILE A 191 -3.53 4.08 11.69
C ILE A 191 -3.41 2.58 11.42
N SER A 192 -2.28 2.10 10.91
CA SER A 192 -2.03 0.67 10.70
C SER A 192 -2.09 -0.10 12.01
N MET A 193 -1.56 0.47 13.09
CA MET A 193 -1.62 -0.09 14.44
C MET A 193 -3.06 -0.18 14.96
N ILE A 194 -3.84 0.91 14.86
CA ILE A 194 -5.26 0.93 15.29
C ILE A 194 -6.06 -0.13 14.54
N LYS A 195 -5.84 -0.24 13.23
CA LYS A 195 -6.53 -1.22 12.40
C LYS A 195 -6.23 -2.65 12.88
N ARG A 196 -4.99 -2.94 13.22
CA ARG A 196 -4.56 -4.23 13.74
C ARG A 196 -5.30 -4.60 15.02
N PHE A 197 -5.30 -3.70 16.02
CA PHE A 197 -6.03 -3.93 17.27
C PHE A 197 -7.53 -4.16 17.06
N LYS A 198 -8.12 -3.53 16.06
CA LYS A 198 -9.54 -3.72 15.77
C LYS A 198 -9.85 -5.07 15.11
N GLU A 199 -8.92 -5.62 14.34
CA GLU A 199 -9.07 -6.95 13.73
C GLU A 199 -8.86 -8.08 14.76
N ASP A 200 -8.04 -7.87 15.80
CA ASP A 200 -7.82 -8.83 16.90
C ASP A 200 -8.98 -8.86 17.92
N LEU A 201 -9.92 -7.90 17.88
CA LEU A 201 -11.09 -7.81 18.77
C LEU A 201 -12.37 -8.43 18.17
N HIS A 202 -12.33 -8.94 16.95
CA HIS A 202 -13.43 -9.59 16.22
C HIS A 202 -13.05 -10.98 15.72
#